data_d1a286f67199fada789f978ccf607dec
#
_entry.id   d1a286f67199fada789f978ccf607dec
#
_cell.length_a   1.000
_cell.length_b   1.000
_cell.length_c   1.000
_cell.angle_alpha   90.00
_cell.angle_beta   90.00
_cell.angle_gamma   90.00
#
_symmetry.space_group_name_H-M   'P 1'
#
loop_
_entity.id
_entity.type
_entity.pdbx_description
1 polymer ?
#
loop_
_entity_poly.entity_id
_entity_poly.type
_entity_poly.pdbx_seq_one_letter_code
_entity_poly.pdbx_strand_id
1 'polypeptide(L)'
;DIYECGQNAIVGHMGSAFCRIEHNHVHHIALKREFFGWEVAGIKFHAALDTVIANNNIHDCSLGMWMDWQTQGTRITRNVFHDNVRDLMIEVSHGPYLVDNNVFASPVMFQNWSQGGAFVNNLICGGIEPHTVPDRSTPYHYPHTTEVAGCAVVSGGDERWLNNMFAPQPVKPTVGEYG
;
A
#
# COMPACT_ATOMS: atom_id res chain seq x y z
N ASP A 1 1.33 -13.12 -14.87
CA ASP A 1 0.66 -12.00 -15.49
C ASP A 1 -0.81 -11.99 -15.10
N ILE A 2 -1.31 -10.90 -14.48
CA ILE A 2 -2.69 -10.77 -13.98
C ILE A 2 -3.22 -9.40 -14.45
N TYR A 3 -4.27 -9.41 -15.24
CA TYR A 3 -4.75 -8.18 -15.84
C TYR A 3 -6.26 -8.18 -16.13
N GLU A 4 -6.79 -7.00 -16.42
CA GLU A 4 -8.20 -6.75 -16.76
C GLU A 4 -9.20 -7.26 -15.71
N CYS A 5 -8.78 -7.27 -14.43
CA CYS A 5 -9.69 -7.59 -13.33
C CYS A 5 -10.54 -6.37 -12.97
N GLY A 6 -11.82 -6.59 -12.75
CA GLY A 6 -12.78 -5.51 -12.46
C GLY A 6 -12.58 -4.87 -11.09
N GLN A 7 -12.03 -5.58 -10.12
CA GLN A 7 -11.86 -5.12 -8.74
C GLN A 7 -10.43 -5.29 -8.21
N ASN A 8 -9.95 -6.52 -8.07
CA ASN A 8 -8.60 -6.82 -7.60
C ASN A 8 -7.92 -7.86 -8.48
N ALA A 9 -6.59 -7.81 -8.57
CA ALA A 9 -5.81 -8.88 -9.16
C ALA A 9 -5.44 -9.93 -8.11
N ILE A 10 -4.90 -9.51 -6.97
CA ILE A 10 -4.54 -10.37 -5.84
C ILE A 10 -5.20 -9.82 -4.59
N VAL A 11 -5.97 -10.65 -3.91
CA VAL A 11 -6.66 -10.24 -2.69
C VAL A 11 -6.42 -11.25 -1.56
N GLY A 12 -6.09 -10.71 -0.39
CA GLY A 12 -6.04 -11.44 0.87
C GLY A 12 -6.99 -10.80 1.87
N HIS A 13 -7.99 -11.56 2.28
CA HIS A 13 -8.97 -11.10 3.27
C HIS A 13 -8.72 -11.81 4.59
N MET A 14 -8.64 -11.10 5.69
CA MET A 14 -8.40 -11.55 7.06
C MET A 14 -7.59 -12.88 7.20
N GLY A 15 -6.38 -12.77 7.73
CA GLY A 15 -5.48 -13.91 7.84
C GLY A 15 -4.44 -14.02 6.72
N SER A 16 -4.18 -12.95 6.01
CA SER A 16 -3.11 -12.85 5.00
C SER A 16 -1.73 -12.73 5.69
N ALA A 17 -1.44 -13.65 6.61
CA ALA A 17 -0.21 -13.66 7.37
C ALA A 17 0.84 -14.57 6.72
N PHE A 18 2.12 -14.19 6.83
CA PHE A 18 3.28 -14.95 6.36
C PHE A 18 3.26 -15.28 4.86
N CYS A 19 2.58 -14.45 4.08
CA CYS A 19 2.46 -14.62 2.63
C CYS A 19 3.70 -14.10 1.89
N ARG A 20 3.89 -14.62 0.68
CA ARG A 20 4.88 -14.10 -0.28
C ARG A 20 4.20 -13.86 -1.62
N ILE A 21 4.36 -12.65 -2.14
CA ILE A 21 3.83 -12.23 -3.45
C ILE A 21 5.00 -11.66 -4.23
N GLU A 22 5.50 -12.45 -5.16
CA GLU A 22 6.75 -12.12 -5.82
C GLU A 22 6.70 -12.40 -7.32
N HIS A 23 7.40 -11.55 -8.08
CA HIS A 23 7.61 -11.71 -9.52
C HIS A 23 6.31 -11.73 -10.34
N ASN A 24 5.32 -10.95 -9.94
CA ASN A 24 4.08 -10.80 -10.68
C ASN A 24 4.12 -9.53 -11.55
N HIS A 25 3.45 -9.62 -12.69
CA HIS A 25 3.07 -8.48 -13.49
C HIS A 25 1.57 -8.27 -13.32
N VAL A 26 1.19 -7.17 -12.68
CA VAL A 26 -0.20 -6.83 -12.33
C VAL A 26 -0.55 -5.52 -13.02
N HIS A 27 -1.57 -5.54 -13.89
CA HIS A 27 -1.89 -4.34 -14.65
C HIS A 27 -3.35 -4.27 -15.12
N HIS A 28 -3.78 -3.07 -15.48
CA HIS A 28 -5.13 -2.81 -15.98
C HIS A 28 -6.23 -3.28 -15.01
N ILE A 29 -6.07 -2.93 -13.72
CA ILE A 29 -7.00 -3.34 -12.67
C ILE A 29 -7.97 -2.20 -12.35
N ALA A 30 -9.26 -2.53 -12.35
CA ALA A 30 -10.38 -1.62 -12.02
C ALA A 30 -10.45 -0.36 -12.90
N LEU A 31 -9.93 -0.38 -14.11
CA LEU A 31 -9.91 0.77 -15.02
C LEU A 31 -11.31 1.18 -15.49
N LYS A 32 -12.21 0.23 -15.64
CA LYS A 32 -13.58 0.50 -16.09
C LYS A 32 -14.43 1.17 -15.00
N ARG A 33 -13.96 1.16 -13.77
CA ARG A 33 -14.68 1.72 -12.60
C ARG A 33 -16.12 1.19 -12.48
N GLU A 34 -16.34 -0.06 -12.82
CA GLU A 34 -17.63 -0.74 -12.67
C GLU A 34 -17.95 -1.04 -11.21
N PHE A 35 -16.89 -1.18 -10.39
CA PHE A 35 -16.96 -1.31 -8.94
C PHE A 35 -16.37 -0.06 -8.30
N PHE A 36 -17.10 0.56 -7.39
CA PHE A 36 -16.70 1.82 -6.77
C PHE A 36 -16.23 1.64 -5.33
N GLY A 37 -15.24 2.48 -4.96
CA GLY A 37 -14.89 2.80 -3.60
C GLY A 37 -14.06 1.73 -2.92
N TRP A 38 -14.72 0.82 -2.28
CA TRP A 38 -14.10 -0.10 -1.33
C TRP A 38 -13.50 -1.33 -2.02
N GLU A 39 -12.37 -1.80 -1.47
CA GLU A 39 -11.77 -3.06 -1.88
C GLU A 39 -11.29 -3.11 -3.34
N VAL A 40 -10.71 -2.03 -3.85
CA VAL A 40 -10.28 -1.93 -5.25
C VAL A 40 -8.78 -1.64 -5.32
N ALA A 41 -7.97 -2.61 -5.75
CA ALA A 41 -6.54 -2.42 -5.97
C ALA A 41 -5.92 -3.51 -6.85
N GLY A 42 -4.72 -3.27 -7.36
CA GLY A 42 -3.90 -4.34 -7.95
C GLY A 42 -3.62 -5.45 -6.95
N ILE A 43 -3.09 -5.09 -5.78
CA ILE A 43 -2.88 -6.01 -4.64
C ILE A 43 -3.60 -5.43 -3.42
N LYS A 44 -4.50 -6.19 -2.81
CA LYS A 44 -5.26 -5.75 -1.64
C LYS A 44 -5.18 -6.79 -0.52
N PHE A 45 -4.72 -6.37 0.67
CA PHE A 45 -4.66 -7.23 1.84
C PHE A 45 -5.27 -6.57 3.07
N HIS A 46 -6.05 -7.34 3.84
CA HIS A 46 -6.34 -7.07 5.23
C HIS A 46 -5.44 -7.94 6.12
N ALA A 47 -4.96 -7.40 7.21
CA ALA A 47 -4.08 -8.09 8.16
C ALA A 47 -2.84 -8.71 7.48
N ALA A 48 -2.13 -7.91 6.71
CA ALA A 48 -0.86 -8.31 6.11
C ALA A 48 0.21 -8.39 7.20
N LEU A 49 0.30 -9.54 7.86
CA LEU A 49 1.26 -9.78 8.93
C LEU A 49 2.46 -10.55 8.39
N ASP A 50 3.67 -10.05 8.64
CA ASP A 50 4.93 -10.67 8.20
C ASP A 50 4.91 -11.14 6.73
N THR A 51 4.26 -10.38 5.89
CA THR A 51 4.11 -10.65 4.46
C THR A 51 5.23 -9.99 3.67
N VAL A 52 5.73 -10.67 2.66
CA VAL A 52 6.73 -10.11 1.73
C VAL A 52 6.10 -9.91 0.36
N ILE A 53 6.15 -8.66 -0.13
CA ILE A 53 5.67 -8.30 -1.46
C ILE A 53 6.86 -7.74 -2.23
N ALA A 54 7.38 -8.52 -3.20
CA ALA A 54 8.67 -8.21 -3.80
C ALA A 54 8.75 -8.47 -5.30
N ASN A 55 9.56 -7.65 -5.99
CA ASN A 55 9.88 -7.82 -7.40
C ASN A 55 8.65 -7.87 -8.33
N ASN A 56 7.58 -7.17 -7.98
CA ASN A 56 6.38 -7.08 -8.82
C ASN A 56 6.46 -5.81 -9.68
N ASN A 57 5.88 -5.88 -10.88
CA ASN A 57 5.57 -4.73 -11.72
C ASN A 57 4.08 -4.46 -11.66
N ILE A 58 3.67 -3.27 -11.20
CA ILE A 58 2.27 -2.94 -10.91
C ILE A 58 1.94 -1.61 -11.59
N HIS A 59 1.05 -1.64 -12.60
CA HIS A 59 0.76 -0.45 -13.36
C HIS A 59 -0.66 -0.42 -13.94
N ASP A 60 -1.07 0.75 -14.42
CA ASP A 60 -2.41 0.94 -14.98
C ASP A 60 -3.52 0.42 -14.05
N CYS A 61 -3.39 0.71 -12.76
CA CYS A 61 -4.37 0.37 -11.74
C CYS A 61 -5.02 1.63 -11.16
N SER A 62 -6.23 1.53 -10.67
CA SER A 62 -6.86 2.61 -9.91
C SER A 62 -6.13 2.87 -8.58
N LEU A 63 -5.64 1.80 -7.97
CA LEU A 63 -4.71 1.79 -6.85
C LEU A 63 -3.78 0.59 -7.03
N GLY A 64 -2.47 0.81 -7.02
CA GLY A 64 -1.51 -0.26 -7.22
C GLY A 64 -1.53 -1.28 -6.09
N MET A 65 -1.39 -0.81 -4.86
CA MET A 65 -1.36 -1.67 -3.67
C MET A 65 -2.08 -1.03 -2.49
N TRP A 66 -2.95 -1.79 -1.85
CA TRP A 66 -3.67 -1.38 -0.66
C TRP A 66 -3.44 -2.38 0.48
N MET A 67 -2.67 -1.96 1.47
CA MET A 67 -2.48 -2.67 2.73
C MET A 67 -3.46 -2.11 3.74
N ASP A 68 -4.54 -2.80 3.94
CA ASP A 68 -5.61 -2.39 4.81
C ASP A 68 -5.50 -3.09 6.17
N TRP A 69 -5.96 -2.45 7.20
CA TRP A 69 -6.01 -2.94 8.57
C TRP A 69 -4.87 -3.85 9.01
N GLN A 70 -4.19 -3.47 10.08
CA GLN A 70 -3.27 -4.34 10.81
C GLN A 70 -2.06 -4.79 10.00
N THR A 71 -1.61 -3.99 9.03
CA THR A 71 -0.33 -4.27 8.37
C THR A 71 0.79 -4.13 9.38
N GLN A 72 1.50 -5.23 9.65
CA GLN A 72 2.57 -5.29 10.64
C GLN A 72 3.62 -6.34 10.25
N GLY A 73 4.90 -6.05 10.46
CA GLY A 73 6.01 -6.93 10.06
C GLY A 73 6.18 -7.08 8.55
N THR A 74 5.32 -6.46 7.76
CA THR A 74 5.30 -6.60 6.30
C THR A 74 6.42 -5.82 5.64
N ARG A 75 7.01 -6.42 4.61
CA ARG A 75 8.03 -5.79 3.77
C ARG A 75 7.54 -5.67 2.32
N ILE A 76 7.59 -4.46 1.79
CA ILE A 76 7.30 -4.12 0.39
C ILE A 76 8.62 -3.70 -0.24
N THR A 77 9.19 -4.53 -1.13
CA THR A 77 10.56 -4.32 -1.60
C THR A 77 10.76 -4.62 -3.08
N ARG A 78 11.58 -3.83 -3.75
CA ARG A 78 11.97 -4.03 -5.16
C ARG A 78 10.80 -4.16 -6.12
N ASN A 79 9.70 -3.47 -5.83
CA ASN A 79 8.58 -3.36 -6.76
C ASN A 79 8.72 -2.11 -7.62
N VAL A 80 8.12 -2.17 -8.80
CA VAL A 80 7.97 -1.01 -9.68
C VAL A 80 6.48 -0.68 -9.79
N PHE A 81 6.15 0.56 -9.45
CA PHE A 81 4.82 1.13 -9.61
C PHE A 81 4.87 2.26 -10.60
N HIS A 82 4.01 2.24 -11.62
CA HIS A 82 3.93 3.32 -12.60
C HIS A 82 2.54 3.39 -13.25
N ASP A 83 2.20 4.52 -13.79
CA ASP A 83 0.94 4.74 -14.51
C ASP A 83 -0.34 4.35 -13.72
N ASN A 84 -0.24 4.26 -12.39
CA ASN A 84 -1.38 4.10 -11.50
C ASN A 84 -2.00 5.47 -11.17
N VAL A 85 -3.25 5.50 -10.72
CA VAL A 85 -3.80 6.73 -10.13
C VAL A 85 -3.11 6.99 -8.79
N ARG A 86 -2.90 5.94 -8.00
CA ARG A 86 -2.14 5.93 -6.75
C ARG A 86 -1.32 4.64 -6.67
N ASP A 87 -0.11 4.71 -6.13
CA ASP A 87 0.77 3.53 -6.06
C ASP A 87 0.52 2.70 -4.80
N LEU A 88 0.55 3.33 -3.63
CA LEU A 88 0.47 2.64 -2.35
C LEU A 88 -0.52 3.35 -1.41
N MET A 89 -1.36 2.57 -0.75
CA MET A 89 -2.14 3.00 0.41
C MET A 89 -1.89 2.03 1.55
N ILE A 90 -1.62 2.56 2.74
CA ILE A 90 -1.61 1.78 3.98
C ILE A 90 -2.63 2.40 4.91
N GLU A 91 -3.68 1.64 5.21
CA GLU A 91 -4.83 2.12 5.96
C GLU A 91 -4.89 1.49 7.34
N VAL A 92 -5.09 2.33 8.34
CA VAL A 92 -5.35 1.99 9.75
C VAL A 92 -4.41 0.90 10.30
N SER A 93 -3.11 1.16 10.19
CA SER A 93 -2.07 0.21 10.60
C SER A 93 -1.09 0.86 11.58
N HIS A 94 -0.71 0.12 12.61
CA HIS A 94 0.23 0.58 13.63
C HIS A 94 1.70 0.39 13.25
N GLY A 95 1.98 -0.46 12.25
CA GLY A 95 3.34 -0.89 11.97
C GLY A 95 3.90 -1.87 13.04
N PRO A 96 5.21 -2.15 13.02
CA PRO A 96 6.15 -1.65 12.02
C PRO A 96 5.93 -2.29 10.64
N TYR A 97 6.29 -1.56 9.59
CA TYR A 97 6.40 -2.11 8.24
C TYR A 97 7.57 -1.46 7.50
N LEU A 98 8.10 -2.14 6.49
CA LEU A 98 9.25 -1.66 5.72
C LEU A 98 8.91 -1.56 4.23
N VAL A 99 9.16 -0.39 3.66
CA VAL A 99 9.01 -0.10 2.23
C VAL A 99 10.39 0.28 1.69
N ASP A 100 11.05 -0.63 0.98
CA ASP A 100 12.44 -0.40 0.59
C ASP A 100 12.75 -0.78 -0.86
N ASN A 101 13.68 -0.03 -1.47
CA ASN A 101 14.19 -0.30 -2.81
C ASN A 101 13.11 -0.36 -3.91
N ASN A 102 12.03 0.37 -3.76
CA ASN A 102 10.96 0.43 -4.77
C ASN A 102 11.13 1.64 -5.69
N VAL A 103 10.50 1.57 -6.84
CA VAL A 103 10.25 2.70 -7.73
C VAL A 103 8.77 3.04 -7.69
N PHE A 104 8.45 4.28 -7.34
CA PHE A 104 7.10 4.84 -7.33
C PHE A 104 7.03 5.98 -8.32
N ALA A 105 6.41 5.76 -9.47
CA ALA A 105 6.41 6.69 -10.58
C ALA A 105 5.04 7.27 -10.94
N SER A 106 4.00 6.98 -10.15
CA SER A 106 2.67 7.55 -10.34
C SER A 106 2.49 8.89 -9.60
N PRO A 107 1.47 9.69 -9.93
CA PRO A 107 1.27 11.02 -9.34
C PRO A 107 1.10 11.02 -7.82
N VAL A 108 0.43 10.03 -7.24
CA VAL A 108 0.32 9.82 -5.81
C VAL A 108 1.07 8.55 -5.44
N MET A 109 2.21 8.74 -4.80
CA MET A 109 3.06 7.62 -4.36
C MET A 109 2.46 6.91 -3.15
N PHE A 110 2.02 7.67 -2.15
CA PHE A 110 1.60 7.09 -0.88
C PHE A 110 0.43 7.83 -0.25
N GLN A 111 -0.65 7.14 -0.06
CA GLN A 111 -1.75 7.54 0.81
C GLN A 111 -1.54 6.91 2.19
N ASN A 112 -1.16 7.75 3.15
CA ASN A 112 -0.76 7.30 4.48
C ASN A 112 -1.85 7.52 5.52
N TRP A 113 -2.52 6.44 5.89
CA TRP A 113 -3.48 6.40 7.01
C TRP A 113 -2.95 5.49 8.13
N SER A 114 -1.63 5.49 8.32
CA SER A 114 -0.93 4.57 9.20
C SER A 114 0.13 5.27 10.04
N GLN A 115 0.89 4.51 10.80
CA GLN A 115 2.05 4.96 11.57
C GLN A 115 3.09 3.85 11.67
N GLY A 116 4.33 4.22 12.07
CA GLY A 116 5.40 3.25 12.34
C GLY A 116 6.06 2.64 11.12
N GLY A 117 5.93 3.25 9.94
CA GLY A 117 6.58 2.81 8.70
C GLY A 117 8.03 3.25 8.57
N ALA A 118 8.82 2.49 7.83
CA ALA A 118 10.15 2.89 7.38
C ALA A 118 10.23 2.82 5.85
N PHE A 119 10.65 3.93 5.24
CA PHE A 119 10.83 4.07 3.79
C PHE A 119 12.31 4.25 3.51
N VAL A 120 12.92 3.28 2.83
CA VAL A 120 14.39 3.22 2.68
C VAL A 120 14.80 2.96 1.24
N ASN A 121 15.71 3.78 0.71
CA ASN A 121 16.29 3.59 -0.64
C ASN A 121 15.25 3.51 -1.77
N ASN A 122 14.14 4.22 -1.70
CA ASN A 122 13.15 4.24 -2.78
C ASN A 122 13.44 5.40 -3.75
N LEU A 123 13.04 5.22 -5.00
CA LEU A 123 12.85 6.32 -5.95
C LEU A 123 11.38 6.74 -5.90
N ILE A 124 11.13 8.00 -5.57
CA ILE A 124 9.79 8.56 -5.33
C ILE A 124 9.56 9.73 -6.27
N CYS A 125 8.63 9.56 -7.20
CA CYS A 125 8.27 10.60 -8.17
C CYS A 125 6.92 11.27 -7.87
N GLY A 126 6.10 10.67 -7.02
CA GLY A 126 4.75 11.15 -6.68
C GLY A 126 4.64 11.82 -5.32
N GLY A 127 3.46 12.39 -5.05
CA GLY A 127 3.11 13.02 -3.79
C GLY A 127 2.84 12.02 -2.67
N ILE A 128 2.88 12.52 -1.43
CA ILE A 128 2.53 11.78 -0.22
C ILE A 128 1.34 12.49 0.42
N GLU A 129 0.30 11.76 0.75
CA GLU A 129 -0.95 12.26 1.33
C GLU A 129 -1.13 11.69 2.74
N PRO A 130 -0.71 12.39 3.80
CA PRO A 130 -0.87 11.92 5.16
C PRO A 130 -2.28 12.18 5.68
N HIS A 131 -2.83 11.21 6.39
CA HIS A 131 -4.12 11.30 7.08
C HIS A 131 -4.02 10.74 8.50
N THR A 132 -4.86 11.23 9.39
CA THR A 132 -5.03 10.68 10.74
C THR A 132 -6.38 9.97 10.84
N VAL A 133 -6.46 8.95 11.69
CA VAL A 133 -7.70 8.18 11.90
C VAL A 133 -7.97 8.07 13.42
N PRO A 134 -8.29 9.20 14.09
CA PRO A 134 -8.38 9.24 15.54
C PRO A 134 -9.66 8.60 16.11
N ASP A 135 -10.64 8.37 15.27
CA ASP A 135 -11.96 7.83 15.61
C ASP A 135 -12.09 6.31 15.43
N ARG A 136 -11.02 5.67 14.94
CA ARG A 136 -11.04 4.25 14.59
C ARG A 136 -9.95 3.49 15.36
N SER A 137 -10.34 2.79 16.40
CA SER A 137 -9.45 1.87 17.11
C SER A 137 -9.23 0.60 16.29
N THR A 138 -7.97 0.19 16.14
CA THR A 138 -7.61 -1.00 15.36
C THR A 138 -6.66 -1.89 16.13
N PRO A 139 -6.74 -3.22 15.96
CA PRO A 139 -5.83 -4.15 16.62
C PRO A 139 -4.38 -3.98 16.17
N TYR A 140 -3.46 -4.27 17.09
CA TYR A 140 -2.06 -4.54 16.80
C TYR A 140 -1.65 -5.88 17.44
N HIS A 141 -0.61 -6.51 16.90
CA HIS A 141 -0.23 -7.88 17.21
C HIS A 141 1.07 -7.95 17.97
N TYR A 142 1.27 -9.04 18.72
CA TYR A 142 2.60 -9.40 19.17
C TYR A 142 3.52 -9.66 17.97
N PRO A 143 4.81 -9.32 18.07
CA PRO A 143 5.74 -9.50 16.95
C PRO A 143 5.71 -10.93 16.40
N HIS A 144 5.62 -11.05 15.07
CA HIS A 144 5.67 -12.31 14.33
C HIS A 144 4.58 -13.32 14.71
N THR A 145 3.40 -12.85 15.11
CA THR A 145 2.25 -13.69 15.42
C THR A 145 0.95 -13.10 14.87
N THR A 146 -0.10 -13.89 14.86
CA THR A 146 -1.47 -13.43 14.59
C THR A 146 -2.23 -13.11 15.88
N GLU A 147 -1.58 -13.24 17.03
CA GLU A 147 -2.18 -12.96 18.34
C GLU A 147 -2.29 -11.44 18.57
N VAL A 148 -3.48 -10.98 18.88
CA VAL A 148 -3.75 -9.57 19.14
C VAL A 148 -3.14 -9.18 20.50
N ALA A 149 -2.27 -8.18 20.51
CA ALA A 149 -1.67 -7.62 21.70
C ALA A 149 -2.53 -6.51 22.34
N GLY A 150 -3.34 -5.82 21.54
CA GLY A 150 -4.20 -4.75 22.00
C GLY A 150 -4.90 -4.03 20.84
N CYS A 151 -5.63 -2.97 21.19
CA CYS A 151 -6.28 -2.06 20.23
C CYS A 151 -5.94 -0.61 20.59
N ALA A 152 -5.67 0.21 19.57
CA ALA A 152 -5.43 1.62 19.74
C ALA A 152 -5.87 2.39 18.47
N VAL A 153 -5.99 3.70 18.57
CA VAL A 153 -6.21 4.57 17.41
C VAL A 153 -4.90 4.82 16.67
N VAL A 154 -4.98 5.04 15.38
CA VAL A 154 -3.84 5.45 14.57
C VAL A 154 -3.79 6.97 14.52
N SER A 155 -2.81 7.54 15.19
CA SER A 155 -2.64 9.00 15.28
C SER A 155 -1.85 9.58 14.11
N GLY A 156 -1.22 8.72 13.31
CA GLY A 156 -0.30 9.09 12.25
C GLY A 156 1.08 9.53 12.77
N GLY A 157 2.04 9.61 11.87
CA GLY A 157 3.41 9.97 12.19
C GLY A 157 4.30 8.75 12.53
N ASP A 158 5.49 9.04 13.06
CA ASP A 158 6.55 8.05 13.35
C ASP A 158 7.05 7.27 12.10
N GLU A 159 6.85 7.80 10.91
CA GLU A 159 7.49 7.27 9.71
C GLU A 159 8.95 7.72 9.64
N ARG A 160 9.80 6.81 9.19
CA ARG A 160 11.23 7.06 8.99
C ARG A 160 11.59 7.03 7.50
N TRP A 161 12.20 8.10 7.02
CA TRP A 161 12.57 8.28 5.62
C TRP A 161 14.10 8.33 5.51
N LEU A 162 14.71 7.28 4.95
CA LEU A 162 16.16 7.13 4.88
C LEU A 162 16.63 6.85 3.45
N ASN A 163 17.59 7.63 2.96
CA ASN A 163 18.22 7.42 1.65
C ASN A 163 17.25 7.34 0.46
N ASN A 164 16.07 7.95 0.54
CA ASN A 164 15.17 7.98 -0.61
C ASN A 164 15.59 9.09 -1.58
N MET A 165 15.40 8.84 -2.86
CA MET A 165 15.55 9.83 -3.91
C MET A 165 14.15 10.37 -4.26
N PHE A 166 13.94 11.67 -4.10
CA PHE A 166 12.71 12.36 -4.48
C PHE A 166 12.94 13.06 -5.82
N ALA A 167 12.19 12.64 -6.84
CA ALA A 167 12.23 13.21 -8.18
C ALA A 167 10.79 13.56 -8.62
N PRO A 168 10.18 14.59 -8.05
CA PRO A 168 8.78 14.91 -8.29
C PRO A 168 8.52 15.18 -9.76
N GLN A 169 7.54 14.50 -10.31
CA GLN A 169 7.02 14.77 -11.64
C GLN A 169 6.09 15.98 -11.60
N PRO A 170 5.99 16.78 -12.68
CA PRO A 170 4.95 17.78 -12.78
C PRO A 170 3.60 17.06 -12.66
N VAL A 171 2.84 17.42 -11.64
CA VAL A 171 1.52 16.85 -11.37
C VAL A 171 0.63 17.12 -12.57
N LYS A 172 0.29 16.10 -13.33
CA LYS A 172 -0.84 16.19 -14.25
C LYS A 172 -2.10 16.24 -13.40
N PRO A 173 -3.00 17.20 -13.61
CA PRO A 173 -4.24 17.23 -12.85
C PRO A 173 -4.95 15.90 -13.06
N THR A 174 -5.11 15.14 -12.02
CA THR A 174 -5.89 13.90 -12.02
C THR A 174 -7.35 14.26 -12.20
N VAL A 175 -7.90 13.97 -13.37
CA VAL A 175 -9.34 14.02 -13.58
C VAL A 175 -9.92 12.75 -12.96
N GLY A 176 -10.53 12.88 -11.81
CA GLY A 176 -11.31 11.82 -11.21
C GLY A 176 -11.07 11.64 -9.72
N GLU A 177 -11.77 12.41 -8.94
CA GLU A 177 -11.98 12.10 -7.55
C GLU A 177 -12.77 10.80 -7.43
N TYR A 178 -12.34 9.97 -6.51
CA TYR A 178 -13.17 8.90 -5.98
C TYR A 178 -14.20 9.54 -5.07
N GLY A 179 -15.43 9.50 -5.49
CA GLY A 179 -16.57 9.77 -4.62
C GLY A 179 -16.81 8.60 -3.69
#